data_97cb140c31c2c5a640eb33d494fd0291
#
_entry.id   97cb140c31c2c5a640eb33d494fd0291
#
_cell.length_a   1.000
_cell.length_b   1.000
_cell.length_c   1.000
_cell.angle_alpha   90.00
_cell.angle_beta   90.00
_cell.angle_gamma   90.00
#
_symmetry.space_group_name_H-M   'P 1'
#
loop_
_entity.id
_entity.type
_entity.pdbx_description
1 polymer ?
#
loop_
_entity_poly.entity_id
_entity_poly.type
_entity_poly.pdbx_seq_one_letter_code
_entity_poly.pdbx_strand_id
1 'polypeptide(L)'
;MRTVLTLTTSPQRMQYLPLVLDALFNQITLPDAVYLNLPERYRNRDDYIIPGWLNDASRVTLLHCGDDLGPVMKIMPVLEVETDLDTLLITVDDDVRYPSDTISTLQTAAQAHPESAFGSRGFNFTNIGQHLEPVRGNHISCHVLQGYGACAYRRWHFDIERLRISLASQPNAFRFSDDIILSNHIAARGVARFTIELSSRLEHMPWGDEDSQSLKFVGGGTHRRYEAMRRWLLKKGEWFAQDRRASK
;
A
#
# COMPACT_ATOMS: atom_id res chain seq x y z
N MET A 1 -15.23 -12.33 -8.19
CA MET A 1 -14.51 -11.72 -7.05
C MET A 1 -14.51 -10.22 -7.27
N ARG A 2 -15.09 -9.47 -6.36
CA ARG A 2 -15.06 -8.01 -6.39
C ARG A 2 -13.62 -7.53 -6.24
N THR A 3 -13.19 -6.59 -7.09
CA THR A 3 -11.83 -6.03 -7.09
C THR A 3 -11.92 -4.52 -7.07
N VAL A 4 -11.28 -3.90 -6.09
CA VAL A 4 -11.27 -2.45 -5.94
C VAL A 4 -9.85 -1.91 -5.92
N LEU A 5 -9.64 -0.78 -6.57
CA LEU A 5 -8.42 0.01 -6.44
C LEU A 5 -8.60 1.03 -5.32
N THR A 6 -7.53 1.29 -4.60
CA THR A 6 -7.55 2.26 -3.52
C THR A 6 -6.24 3.02 -3.43
N LEU A 7 -6.33 4.34 -3.33
CA LEU A 7 -5.18 5.24 -3.27
C LEU A 7 -5.47 6.44 -2.35
N THR A 8 -4.42 7.15 -2.03
CA THR A 8 -4.46 8.47 -1.40
C THR A 8 -3.55 9.41 -2.16
N THR A 9 -3.72 10.71 -1.99
CA THR A 9 -2.86 11.72 -2.62
C THR A 9 -2.61 12.88 -1.67
N SER A 10 -1.71 13.80 -2.03
CA SER A 10 -1.47 15.04 -1.31
C SER A 10 -2.12 16.23 -2.05
N PRO A 11 -2.37 17.37 -1.37
CA PRO A 11 -2.91 18.56 -2.02
C PRO A 11 -2.10 19.00 -3.24
N GLN A 12 -0.78 18.92 -3.17
CA GLN A 12 0.14 19.33 -4.25
C GLN A 12 0.06 18.40 -5.47
N ARG A 13 -0.25 17.11 -5.25
CA ARG A 13 -0.33 16.09 -6.31
C ARG A 13 -1.73 15.95 -6.92
N MET A 14 -2.73 16.57 -6.31
CA MET A 14 -4.13 16.51 -6.78
C MET A 14 -4.26 16.90 -8.27
N GLN A 15 -3.47 17.86 -8.73
CA GLN A 15 -3.46 18.32 -10.13
C GLN A 15 -2.98 17.27 -11.13
N TYR A 16 -2.18 16.30 -10.68
CA TYR A 16 -1.60 15.23 -11.51
C TYR A 16 -2.42 13.93 -11.48
N LEU A 17 -3.36 13.85 -10.56
CA LEU A 17 -4.19 12.66 -10.37
C LEU A 17 -4.91 12.18 -11.64
N PRO A 18 -5.39 13.06 -12.56
CA PRO A 18 -5.99 12.61 -13.81
C PRO A 18 -5.10 11.70 -14.64
N LEU A 19 -3.77 11.93 -14.67
CA LEU A 19 -2.82 11.12 -15.43
C LEU A 19 -2.66 9.70 -14.84
N VAL A 20 -2.70 9.59 -13.51
CA VAL A 20 -2.65 8.31 -12.81
C VAL A 20 -3.96 7.55 -13.01
N LEU A 21 -5.09 8.22 -12.81
CA LEU A 21 -6.41 7.62 -13.00
C LEU A 21 -6.62 7.14 -14.44
N ASP A 22 -6.15 7.88 -15.44
CA ASP A 22 -6.21 7.46 -16.84
C ASP A 22 -5.51 6.11 -17.03
N ALA A 23 -4.30 5.94 -16.50
CA ALA A 23 -3.59 4.66 -16.56
C ALA A 23 -4.32 3.52 -15.82
N LEU A 24 -4.99 3.83 -14.71
CA LEU A 24 -5.78 2.86 -13.95
C LEU A 24 -7.09 2.48 -14.67
N PHE A 25 -7.65 3.39 -15.45
CA PHE A 25 -8.85 3.13 -16.24
C PHE A 25 -8.58 2.52 -17.62
N ASN A 26 -7.31 2.46 -18.04
CA ASN A 26 -6.85 1.80 -19.25
C ASN A 26 -6.22 0.42 -18.97
N GLN A 27 -6.57 -0.21 -17.85
CA GLN A 27 -6.15 -1.57 -17.54
C GLN A 27 -6.90 -2.61 -18.41
N ILE A 28 -6.26 -3.74 -18.70
CA ILE A 28 -6.86 -4.88 -19.43
C ILE A 28 -8.10 -5.39 -18.69
N THR A 29 -8.03 -5.45 -17.37
CA THR A 29 -9.18 -5.75 -16.51
C THR A 29 -9.48 -4.51 -15.68
N LEU A 30 -10.73 -4.04 -15.77
CA LEU A 30 -11.16 -2.88 -14.99
C LEU A 30 -11.51 -3.27 -13.56
N PRO A 31 -11.27 -2.40 -12.58
CA PRO A 31 -11.74 -2.60 -11.22
C PRO A 31 -13.24 -2.36 -11.12
N ASP A 32 -13.89 -2.99 -10.16
CA ASP A 32 -15.32 -2.76 -9.85
C ASP A 32 -15.55 -1.40 -9.19
N ALA A 33 -14.54 -0.86 -8.51
CA ALA A 33 -14.56 0.48 -7.92
C ALA A 33 -13.13 1.04 -7.77
N VAL A 34 -13.02 2.37 -7.73
CA VAL A 34 -11.79 3.10 -7.41
C VAL A 34 -12.09 4.04 -6.25
N TYR A 35 -11.36 3.90 -5.15
CA TYR A 35 -11.48 4.76 -3.97
C TYR A 35 -10.29 5.70 -3.87
N LEU A 36 -10.59 7.00 -3.81
CA LEU A 36 -9.64 8.04 -3.44
C LEU A 36 -9.90 8.44 -1.99
N ASN A 37 -8.97 8.12 -1.11
CA ASN A 37 -9.09 8.36 0.31
C ASN A 37 -8.35 9.64 0.67
N LEU A 38 -9.06 10.61 1.24
CA LEU A 38 -8.49 11.87 1.68
C LEU A 38 -8.78 12.08 3.16
N PRO A 39 -7.77 12.42 3.99
CA PRO A 39 -8.03 12.90 5.34
C PRO A 39 -8.73 14.26 5.27
N GLU A 40 -9.35 14.70 6.37
CA GLU A 40 -9.91 16.05 6.44
C GLU A 40 -8.88 17.12 6.11
N ARG A 41 -7.65 16.94 6.61
CA ARG A 41 -6.52 17.83 6.34
C ARG A 41 -5.24 17.03 6.16
N TYR A 42 -4.51 17.29 5.08
CA TYR A 42 -3.22 16.66 4.83
C TYR A 42 -2.20 16.99 5.93
N ARG A 43 -1.58 15.98 6.51
CA ARG A 43 -0.69 16.07 7.67
C ARG A 43 -1.34 16.79 8.87
N ASN A 44 -2.68 16.76 8.95
CA ASN A 44 -3.51 17.46 9.92
C ASN A 44 -3.31 18.99 9.91
N ARG A 45 -2.94 19.58 8.77
CA ARG A 45 -2.65 21.02 8.59
C ARG A 45 -3.21 21.61 7.32
N ASP A 46 -2.91 20.99 6.17
CA ASP A 46 -3.18 21.57 4.87
C ASP A 46 -4.52 21.08 4.32
N ASP A 47 -5.32 22.00 3.81
CA ASP A 47 -6.62 21.70 3.22
C ASP A 47 -6.46 21.16 1.79
N TYR A 48 -7.42 20.32 1.36
CA TYR A 48 -7.53 19.90 -0.03
C TYR A 48 -8.41 20.86 -0.81
N ILE A 49 -7.97 21.23 -1.99
CA ILE A 49 -8.83 21.86 -2.99
C ILE A 49 -9.31 20.75 -3.92
N ILE A 50 -10.57 20.37 -3.78
CA ILE A 50 -11.16 19.31 -4.61
C ILE A 50 -11.49 19.89 -5.98
N PRO A 51 -10.85 19.40 -7.07
CA PRO A 51 -11.14 19.90 -8.41
C PRO A 51 -12.56 19.52 -8.86
N GLY A 52 -13.23 20.39 -9.60
CA GLY A 52 -14.59 20.15 -10.08
C GLY A 52 -14.74 18.83 -10.85
N TRP A 53 -13.76 18.47 -11.67
CA TRP A 53 -13.78 17.21 -12.43
C TRP A 53 -13.88 15.97 -11.54
N LEU A 54 -13.38 16.02 -10.30
CA LEU A 54 -13.44 14.88 -9.38
C LEU A 54 -14.85 14.69 -8.81
N ASN A 55 -15.60 15.78 -8.62
CA ASN A 55 -17.01 15.70 -8.20
C ASN A 55 -17.89 15.06 -9.29
N ASP A 56 -17.52 15.23 -10.57
CA ASP A 56 -18.23 14.69 -11.71
C ASP A 56 -17.70 13.31 -12.13
N ALA A 57 -16.64 12.81 -11.51
CA ALA A 57 -15.99 11.56 -11.84
C ALA A 57 -16.78 10.37 -11.30
N SER A 58 -17.79 9.92 -12.03
CA SER A 58 -18.65 8.76 -11.65
C SER A 58 -17.87 7.44 -11.42
N ARG A 59 -16.59 7.37 -11.84
CA ARG A 59 -15.74 6.18 -11.70
C ARG A 59 -14.86 6.19 -10.46
N VAL A 60 -14.81 7.29 -9.71
CA VAL A 60 -14.00 7.44 -8.50
C VAL A 60 -14.91 7.77 -7.32
N THR A 61 -14.84 6.98 -6.28
CA THR A 61 -15.50 7.26 -5.02
C THR A 61 -14.54 7.98 -4.10
N LEU A 62 -14.87 9.22 -3.74
CA LEU A 62 -14.11 9.99 -2.78
C LEU A 62 -14.54 9.61 -1.36
N LEU A 63 -13.59 9.12 -0.56
CA LEU A 63 -13.79 8.86 0.86
C LEU A 63 -13.10 9.95 1.68
N HIS A 64 -13.91 10.74 2.38
CA HIS A 64 -13.42 11.68 3.38
C HIS A 64 -13.25 10.95 4.70
N CYS A 65 -12.08 11.02 5.28
CA CYS A 65 -11.71 10.30 6.49
C CYS A 65 -11.15 11.30 7.49
N GLY A 66 -11.31 11.05 8.78
CA GLY A 66 -10.85 11.96 9.85
C GLY A 66 -9.36 12.34 9.77
N ASP A 67 -8.62 12.08 10.83
CA ASP A 67 -7.20 12.44 10.89
C ASP A 67 -6.34 11.76 9.82
N ASP A 68 -5.33 12.48 9.34
CA ASP A 68 -4.32 11.92 8.45
C ASP A 68 -3.46 10.88 9.20
N LEU A 69 -3.59 9.63 8.80
CA LEU A 69 -2.79 8.51 9.32
C LEU A 69 -1.50 8.27 8.52
N GLY A 70 -1.16 9.14 7.57
CA GLY A 70 -0.05 8.96 6.64
C GLY A 70 -0.39 8.02 5.48
N PRO A 71 0.59 7.38 4.83
CA PRO A 71 0.35 6.57 3.63
C PRO A 71 -0.59 5.38 3.82
N VAL A 72 -0.80 4.92 5.06
CA VAL A 72 -1.79 3.87 5.37
C VAL A 72 -3.23 4.32 5.04
N MET A 73 -3.46 5.62 4.83
CA MET A 73 -4.71 6.16 4.31
C MET A 73 -5.11 5.53 2.99
N LYS A 74 -4.17 5.03 2.19
CA LYS A 74 -4.49 4.33 0.94
C LYS A 74 -5.36 3.09 1.14
N ILE A 75 -5.44 2.52 2.35
CA ILE A 75 -6.20 1.30 2.59
C ILE A 75 -7.18 1.39 3.77
N MET A 76 -6.83 2.09 4.85
CA MET A 76 -7.65 2.10 6.06
C MET A 76 -9.12 2.46 5.84
N PRO A 77 -9.46 3.54 5.09
CA PRO A 77 -10.86 3.90 4.89
C PRO A 77 -11.65 2.87 4.09
N VAL A 78 -11.01 2.24 3.11
CA VAL A 78 -11.66 1.22 2.28
C VAL A 78 -11.96 -0.05 3.08
N LEU A 79 -11.12 -0.40 4.06
CA LEU A 79 -11.41 -1.51 4.97
C LEU A 79 -12.70 -1.32 5.77
N GLU A 80 -13.15 -0.08 5.96
CA GLU A 80 -14.37 0.24 6.70
C GLU A 80 -15.64 0.14 5.84
N VAL A 81 -15.52 0.44 4.54
CA VAL A 81 -16.65 0.45 3.61
C VAL A 81 -16.83 -0.84 2.82
N GLU A 82 -15.74 -1.53 2.51
CA GLU A 82 -15.77 -2.85 1.86
C GLU A 82 -15.91 -3.94 2.92
N THR A 83 -17.12 -4.46 3.08
CA THR A 83 -17.46 -5.42 4.14
C THR A 83 -17.36 -6.88 3.72
N ASP A 84 -17.41 -7.16 2.40
CA ASP A 84 -17.23 -8.52 1.88
C ASP A 84 -15.77 -8.96 2.05
N LEU A 85 -15.56 -9.99 2.86
CA LEU A 85 -14.24 -10.51 3.21
C LEU A 85 -13.45 -11.02 2.02
N ASP A 86 -14.12 -11.40 0.93
CA ASP A 86 -13.48 -11.89 -0.29
C ASP A 86 -13.13 -10.77 -1.29
N THR A 87 -13.51 -9.52 -1.01
CA THR A 87 -13.10 -8.38 -1.85
C THR A 87 -11.59 -8.31 -1.96
N LEU A 88 -11.09 -8.22 -3.20
CA LEU A 88 -9.68 -7.96 -3.48
C LEU A 88 -9.43 -6.45 -3.46
N LEU A 89 -8.60 -6.01 -2.53
CA LEU A 89 -8.18 -4.64 -2.36
C LEU A 89 -6.79 -4.48 -3.01
N ILE A 90 -6.68 -3.63 -4.02
CA ILE A 90 -5.40 -3.33 -4.66
C ILE A 90 -5.00 -1.89 -4.32
N THR A 91 -3.95 -1.74 -3.53
CA THR A 91 -3.38 -0.43 -3.22
C THR A 91 -2.45 0.03 -4.34
N VAL A 92 -2.56 1.30 -4.72
CA VAL A 92 -1.71 1.94 -5.72
C VAL A 92 -1.26 3.32 -5.21
N ASP A 93 -0.17 3.84 -5.77
CA ASP A 93 0.34 5.17 -5.45
C ASP A 93 -0.05 6.20 -6.54
N ASP A 94 -0.09 7.47 -6.16
CA ASP A 94 -0.50 8.60 -6.99
C ASP A 94 0.62 9.18 -7.87
N ASP A 95 1.78 8.54 -7.85
CA ASP A 95 2.98 8.96 -8.59
C ASP A 95 3.60 7.82 -9.41
N VAL A 96 2.82 6.78 -9.70
CA VAL A 96 3.25 5.62 -10.49
C VAL A 96 2.26 5.35 -11.62
N ARG A 97 2.78 5.21 -12.83
CA ARG A 97 2.04 4.62 -13.95
C ARG A 97 2.25 3.11 -13.96
N TYR A 98 1.16 2.39 -13.83
CA TYR A 98 1.15 0.93 -13.78
C TYR A 98 0.97 0.32 -15.17
N PRO A 99 1.64 -0.81 -15.48
CA PRO A 99 1.37 -1.59 -16.69
C PRO A 99 -0.10 -1.96 -16.81
N SER A 100 -0.59 -2.09 -18.04
CA SER A 100 -2.02 -2.37 -18.31
C SER A 100 -2.50 -3.73 -17.81
N ASP A 101 -1.60 -4.66 -17.52
CA ASP A 101 -1.89 -5.99 -16.98
C ASP A 101 -1.85 -6.06 -15.44
N THR A 102 -1.61 -4.94 -14.75
CA THR A 102 -1.41 -4.95 -13.29
C THR A 102 -2.58 -5.55 -12.54
N ILE A 103 -3.81 -5.12 -12.83
CA ILE A 103 -5.00 -5.65 -12.15
C ILE A 103 -5.21 -7.13 -12.47
N SER A 104 -5.15 -7.51 -13.74
CA SER A 104 -5.39 -8.91 -14.16
C SER A 104 -4.35 -9.86 -13.59
N THR A 105 -3.08 -9.46 -13.54
CA THR A 105 -2.00 -10.26 -12.97
C THR A 105 -2.18 -10.46 -11.47
N LEU A 106 -2.48 -9.39 -10.73
CA LEU A 106 -2.76 -9.45 -9.28
C LEU A 106 -4.01 -10.26 -8.96
N GLN A 107 -5.08 -10.11 -9.75
CA GLN A 107 -6.29 -10.90 -9.62
C GLN A 107 -6.02 -12.40 -9.80
N THR A 108 -5.29 -12.76 -10.86
CA THR A 108 -4.96 -14.16 -11.17
C THR A 108 -4.17 -14.79 -10.02
N ALA A 109 -3.16 -14.10 -9.50
CA ALA A 109 -2.38 -14.56 -8.37
C ALA A 109 -3.23 -14.74 -7.10
N ALA A 110 -4.09 -13.75 -6.78
CA ALA A 110 -4.96 -13.80 -5.61
C ALA A 110 -6.10 -14.83 -5.73
N GLN A 111 -6.51 -15.20 -6.94
CA GLN A 111 -7.46 -16.30 -7.16
C GLN A 111 -6.81 -17.66 -6.97
N ALA A 112 -5.57 -17.82 -7.45
CA ALA A 112 -4.82 -19.08 -7.31
C ALA A 112 -4.40 -19.34 -5.85
N HIS A 113 -4.13 -18.27 -5.08
CA HIS A 113 -3.64 -18.35 -3.70
C HIS A 113 -4.37 -17.35 -2.80
N PRO A 114 -5.64 -17.61 -2.45
CA PRO A 114 -6.49 -16.66 -1.72
C PRO A 114 -6.00 -16.36 -0.29
N GLU A 115 -5.15 -17.21 0.28
CA GLU A 115 -4.53 -17.06 1.60
C GLU A 115 -3.30 -16.15 1.59
N SER A 116 -2.89 -15.64 0.43
CA SER A 116 -1.65 -14.88 0.26
C SER A 116 -1.91 -13.46 -0.24
N ALA A 117 -1.00 -12.55 0.08
CA ALA A 117 -0.95 -11.19 -0.45
C ALA A 117 0.16 -11.08 -1.51
N PHE A 118 -0.07 -10.24 -2.52
CA PHE A 118 0.81 -10.10 -3.66
C PHE A 118 1.18 -8.63 -3.92
N GLY A 119 2.38 -8.42 -4.48
CA GLY A 119 2.79 -7.11 -4.98
C GLY A 119 3.88 -7.25 -6.03
N SER A 120 4.10 -6.25 -6.89
CA SER A 120 5.17 -6.35 -7.88
C SER A 120 6.56 -6.07 -7.31
N ARG A 121 6.63 -5.60 -6.07
CA ARG A 121 7.87 -5.25 -5.37
C ARG A 121 7.79 -5.67 -3.91
N GLY A 122 8.93 -6.13 -3.40
CA GLY A 122 9.08 -6.45 -1.99
C GLY A 122 10.53 -6.34 -1.55
N PHE A 123 10.78 -6.59 -0.29
CA PHE A 123 12.13 -6.71 0.25
C PHE A 123 12.18 -7.65 1.46
N ASN A 124 13.38 -8.15 1.73
CA ASN A 124 13.73 -8.88 2.93
C ASN A 124 14.67 -8.05 3.81
N PHE A 125 14.54 -8.19 5.12
CA PHE A 125 15.58 -7.75 6.05
C PHE A 125 16.63 -8.85 6.15
N THR A 126 17.89 -8.52 5.90
CA THR A 126 18.99 -9.45 6.12
C THR A 126 19.35 -9.57 7.60
N ASN A 127 19.84 -10.73 8.02
CA ASN A 127 20.30 -10.95 9.39
C ASN A 127 21.59 -10.16 9.73
N ILE A 128 22.33 -9.73 8.72
CA ILE A 128 23.60 -9.01 8.84
C ILE A 128 23.32 -7.52 8.67
N GLY A 129 22.66 -6.94 9.68
CA GLY A 129 22.56 -5.50 9.91
C GLY A 129 22.21 -4.60 8.71
N GLN A 130 21.10 -3.89 8.81
CA GLN A 130 20.82 -2.63 8.10
C GLN A 130 20.63 -2.65 6.57
N HIS A 131 20.58 -3.80 5.90
CA HIS A 131 20.34 -3.84 4.47
C HIS A 131 18.97 -4.44 4.16
N LEU A 132 18.23 -3.74 3.30
CA LEU A 132 17.04 -4.26 2.66
C LEU A 132 17.48 -4.95 1.37
N GLU A 133 17.19 -6.24 1.27
CA GLU A 133 17.43 -7.01 0.05
C GLU A 133 16.17 -6.92 -0.82
N PRO A 134 16.20 -6.25 -1.98
CA PRO A 134 15.06 -6.17 -2.87
C PRO A 134 14.62 -7.56 -3.35
N VAL A 135 13.31 -7.81 -3.33
CA VAL A 135 12.71 -9.03 -3.87
C VAL A 135 11.87 -8.64 -5.08
N ARG A 136 12.12 -9.34 -6.20
CA ARG A 136 11.40 -9.18 -7.47
C ARG A 136 11.29 -10.55 -8.14
N GLY A 137 10.36 -10.66 -9.07
CA GLY A 137 10.12 -11.89 -9.82
C GLY A 137 8.80 -12.52 -9.47
N ASN A 138 8.50 -13.64 -10.11
CA ASN A 138 7.21 -14.27 -9.99
C ASN A 138 7.17 -15.27 -8.83
N HIS A 139 6.23 -15.07 -7.91
CA HIS A 139 5.95 -15.94 -6.76
C HIS A 139 7.14 -16.12 -5.80
N ILE A 140 7.88 -15.02 -5.55
CA ILE A 140 9.01 -15.02 -4.62
C ILE A 140 8.56 -14.48 -3.27
N SER A 141 8.77 -15.26 -2.21
CA SER A 141 8.42 -14.86 -0.83
C SER A 141 9.22 -13.65 -0.38
N CYS A 142 8.57 -12.74 0.34
CA CYS A 142 9.22 -11.56 0.91
C CYS A 142 8.71 -11.24 2.32
N HIS A 143 9.53 -10.52 3.09
CA HIS A 143 9.13 -10.03 4.41
C HIS A 143 8.11 -8.89 4.28
N VAL A 144 8.34 -7.98 3.36
CA VAL A 144 7.55 -6.75 3.19
C VAL A 144 7.23 -6.54 1.72
N LEU A 145 5.95 -6.31 1.43
CA LEU A 145 5.49 -5.81 0.13
C LEU A 145 5.64 -4.28 0.11
N GLN A 146 6.05 -3.74 -1.04
CA GLN A 146 6.23 -2.29 -1.22
C GLN A 146 5.02 -1.70 -1.95
N GLY A 147 4.34 -0.76 -1.29
CA GLY A 147 3.08 -0.17 -1.75
C GLY A 147 3.15 0.43 -3.15
N TYR A 148 4.26 1.08 -3.50
CA TYR A 148 4.43 1.65 -4.84
C TYR A 148 4.40 0.59 -5.96
N GLY A 149 4.61 -0.68 -5.63
CA GLY A 149 4.57 -1.80 -6.57
C GLY A 149 3.18 -2.30 -6.94
N ALA A 150 2.14 -1.68 -6.47
CA ALA A 150 0.78 -2.18 -6.34
C ALA A 150 0.72 -3.46 -5.49
N CYS A 151 -0.11 -3.46 -4.47
CA CYS A 151 -0.25 -4.60 -3.58
C CYS A 151 -1.71 -5.06 -3.51
N ALA A 152 -1.92 -6.36 -3.66
CA ALA A 152 -3.23 -7.00 -3.62
C ALA A 152 -3.42 -7.76 -2.32
N TYR A 153 -4.51 -7.47 -1.64
CA TYR A 153 -4.90 -8.05 -0.37
C TYR A 153 -6.36 -8.50 -0.44
N ARG A 154 -6.70 -9.63 0.19
CA ARG A 154 -8.11 -9.89 0.51
C ARG A 154 -8.54 -9.05 1.70
N ARG A 155 -9.82 -8.63 1.73
CA ARG A 155 -10.36 -7.87 2.87
C ARG A 155 -10.16 -8.60 4.20
N TRP A 156 -10.31 -9.91 4.25
CA TRP A 156 -10.12 -10.74 5.44
C TRP A 156 -8.67 -10.78 5.95
N HIS A 157 -7.67 -10.38 5.15
CA HIS A 157 -6.28 -10.27 5.61
C HIS A 157 -6.13 -9.25 6.74
N PHE A 158 -7.10 -8.35 6.89
CA PHE A 158 -7.05 -7.27 7.86
C PHE A 158 -8.07 -7.44 8.98
N ASP A 159 -7.58 -7.29 10.21
CA ASP A 159 -8.35 -7.02 11.41
C ASP A 159 -8.27 -5.50 11.66
N ILE A 160 -9.36 -4.79 11.41
CA ILE A 160 -9.38 -3.33 11.44
C ILE A 160 -9.06 -2.80 12.83
N GLU A 161 -9.67 -3.38 13.86
CA GLU A 161 -9.49 -2.92 15.24
C GLU A 161 -8.04 -3.12 15.70
N ARG A 162 -7.47 -4.28 15.41
CA ARG A 162 -6.06 -4.54 15.71
C ARG A 162 -5.13 -3.60 14.94
N LEU A 163 -5.44 -3.29 13.68
CA LEU A 163 -4.67 -2.35 12.89
C LEU A 163 -4.75 -0.93 13.46
N ARG A 164 -5.94 -0.47 13.85
CA ARG A 164 -6.15 0.81 14.55
C ARG A 164 -5.35 0.91 15.84
N ILE A 165 -5.41 -0.11 16.68
CA ILE A 165 -4.64 -0.16 17.94
C ILE A 165 -3.13 -0.08 17.65
N SER A 166 -2.66 -0.82 16.64
CA SER A 166 -1.25 -0.79 16.23
C SER A 166 -0.83 0.60 15.78
N LEU A 167 -1.64 1.26 14.94
CA LEU A 167 -1.38 2.62 14.46
C LEU A 167 -1.37 3.65 15.60
N ALA A 168 -2.31 3.54 16.54
CA ALA A 168 -2.40 4.46 17.67
C ALA A 168 -1.25 4.27 18.68
N SER A 169 -0.71 3.08 18.82
CA SER A 169 0.34 2.74 19.80
C SER A 169 1.76 3.00 19.30
N GLN A 170 1.94 3.22 18.00
CA GLN A 170 3.27 3.39 17.42
C GLN A 170 3.78 4.84 17.55
N PRO A 171 5.10 5.06 17.66
CA PRO A 171 5.68 6.39 17.59
C PRO A 171 5.33 7.11 16.27
N ASN A 172 5.05 8.41 16.34
CA ASN A 172 4.72 9.22 15.16
C ASN A 172 5.76 9.13 14.03
N ALA A 173 7.03 8.90 14.38
CA ALA A 173 8.10 8.72 13.40
C ALA A 173 7.88 7.52 12.44
N PHE A 174 7.05 6.55 12.82
CA PHE A 174 6.78 5.34 12.04
C PHE A 174 5.53 5.43 11.16
N ARG A 175 4.71 6.47 11.31
CA ARG A 175 3.47 6.64 10.52
C ARG A 175 3.68 6.60 9.00
N PHE A 176 4.90 6.86 8.54
CA PHE A 176 5.28 6.84 7.13
C PHE A 176 5.92 5.51 6.68
N SER A 177 5.69 4.45 7.43
CA SER A 177 6.23 3.11 7.16
C SER A 177 5.11 2.10 6.88
N ASP A 178 4.12 2.52 6.09
CA ASP A 178 2.93 1.74 5.75
C ASP A 178 3.28 0.35 5.20
N ASP A 179 4.31 0.22 4.38
CA ASP A 179 4.78 -1.07 3.87
C ASP A 179 5.05 -2.07 5.00
N ILE A 180 5.77 -1.63 6.05
CA ILE A 180 6.06 -2.48 7.21
C ILE A 180 4.81 -2.71 8.05
N ILE A 181 4.02 -1.65 8.29
CA ILE A 181 2.80 -1.72 9.09
C ILE A 181 1.86 -2.78 8.51
N LEU A 182 1.55 -2.67 7.23
CA LEU A 182 0.60 -3.55 6.56
C LEU A 182 1.16 -4.98 6.45
N SER A 183 2.40 -5.13 6.00
CA SER A 183 3.02 -6.45 5.85
C SER A 183 3.16 -7.18 7.19
N ASN A 184 3.52 -6.48 8.26
CA ASN A 184 3.62 -7.06 9.59
C ASN A 184 2.24 -7.41 10.17
N HIS A 185 1.23 -6.57 9.92
CA HIS A 185 -0.13 -6.82 10.36
C HIS A 185 -0.69 -8.12 9.75
N ILE A 186 -0.62 -8.26 8.42
CA ILE A 186 -1.12 -9.45 7.74
C ILE A 186 -0.29 -10.70 8.06
N ALA A 187 1.03 -10.55 8.29
CA ALA A 187 1.90 -11.63 8.74
C ALA A 187 1.48 -12.20 10.09
N ALA A 188 1.06 -11.33 11.03
CA ALA A 188 0.55 -11.74 12.34
C ALA A 188 -0.75 -12.58 12.22
N ARG A 189 -1.44 -12.50 11.09
CA ARG A 189 -2.63 -13.28 10.75
C ARG A 189 -2.31 -14.54 9.93
N GLY A 190 -1.02 -14.82 9.70
CA GLY A 190 -0.57 -15.98 8.94
C GLY A 190 -0.60 -15.82 7.42
N VAL A 191 -0.87 -14.61 6.91
CA VAL A 191 -0.91 -14.32 5.47
C VAL A 191 0.51 -14.28 4.91
N ALA A 192 0.77 -15.14 3.92
CA ALA A 192 2.03 -15.14 3.18
C ALA A 192 2.10 -13.94 2.21
N ARG A 193 3.30 -13.53 1.86
CA ARG A 193 3.56 -12.37 0.98
C ARG A 193 4.50 -12.79 -0.13
N PHE A 194 4.09 -12.54 -1.37
CA PHE A 194 4.87 -12.90 -2.55
C PHE A 194 4.96 -11.74 -3.52
N THR A 195 6.09 -11.63 -4.19
CA THR A 195 6.19 -10.76 -5.37
C THR A 195 5.67 -11.49 -6.61
N ILE A 196 5.13 -10.69 -7.55
CA ILE A 196 4.74 -11.14 -8.89
C ILE A 196 5.40 -10.27 -9.93
N GLU A 197 5.57 -10.80 -11.13
CA GLU A 197 6.12 -10.06 -12.26
C GLU A 197 5.00 -9.49 -13.12
N LEU A 198 5.12 -8.23 -13.49
CA LEU A 198 4.25 -7.53 -14.44
C LEU A 198 4.89 -7.53 -15.82
N SER A 199 4.10 -7.33 -16.87
CA SER A 199 4.57 -7.36 -18.27
C SER A 199 5.64 -6.31 -18.60
N SER A 200 5.66 -5.22 -17.86
CA SER A 200 6.65 -4.16 -18.02
C SER A 200 7.02 -3.50 -16.68
N ARG A 201 7.98 -2.58 -16.73
CA ARG A 201 8.42 -1.84 -15.54
C ARG A 201 7.38 -0.79 -15.16
N LEU A 202 7.30 -0.54 -13.84
CA LEU A 202 6.60 0.62 -13.29
C LEU A 202 7.30 1.90 -13.75
N GLU A 203 6.52 2.89 -14.15
CA GLU A 203 7.02 4.21 -14.54
C GLU A 203 6.73 5.21 -13.41
N HIS A 204 7.79 5.69 -12.74
CA HIS A 204 7.63 6.74 -11.74
C HIS A 204 7.39 8.08 -12.43
N MET A 205 6.39 8.80 -11.96
CA MET A 205 6.06 10.11 -12.47
C MET A 205 7.06 11.15 -11.94
N PRO A 206 7.44 12.17 -12.74
CA PRO A 206 8.48 13.14 -12.37
C PRO A 206 8.21 13.85 -11.04
N TRP A 207 6.95 14.19 -10.77
CA TRP A 207 6.57 14.88 -9.52
C TRP A 207 6.74 14.04 -8.26
N GLY A 208 6.84 12.72 -8.37
CA GLY A 208 7.11 11.83 -7.23
C GLY A 208 8.52 11.98 -6.69
N ASP A 209 9.48 12.33 -7.56
CA ASP A 209 10.89 12.43 -7.21
C ASP A 209 11.33 13.84 -6.81
N GLU A 210 10.70 14.87 -7.34
CA GLU A 210 11.07 16.27 -7.13
C GLU A 210 10.44 16.88 -5.87
N ASP A 211 9.45 16.21 -5.29
CA ASP A 211 8.77 16.69 -4.10
C ASP A 211 9.69 16.60 -2.87
N SER A 212 10.08 17.77 -2.34
CA SER A 212 10.84 17.86 -1.08
C SER A 212 10.11 17.25 0.11
N GLN A 213 8.81 17.02 0.00
CA GLN A 213 7.97 16.33 0.97
C GLN A 213 7.91 14.81 0.72
N SER A 214 8.58 14.30 -0.29
CA SER A 214 8.63 12.86 -0.59
C SER A 214 9.05 12.07 0.65
N LEU A 215 8.33 11.00 0.91
CA LEU A 215 8.56 10.13 2.07
C LEU A 215 9.96 9.52 2.11
N LYS A 216 10.65 9.47 0.96
CA LYS A 216 12.04 8.99 0.88
C LYS A 216 13.03 9.84 1.71
N PHE A 217 12.69 11.11 2.00
CA PHE A 217 13.54 12.02 2.79
C PHE A 217 13.11 12.13 4.26
N VAL A 218 11.92 11.67 4.61
CA VAL A 218 11.40 11.78 5.98
C VAL A 218 12.15 10.85 6.94
N GLY A 219 12.47 11.33 8.13
CA GLY A 219 13.09 10.52 9.20
C GLY A 219 14.49 9.99 8.88
N GLY A 220 15.25 10.70 8.04
CA GLY A 220 16.61 10.29 7.64
C GLY A 220 16.64 9.24 6.54
N GLY A 221 15.53 9.08 5.82
CA GLY A 221 15.38 8.19 4.68
C GLY A 221 14.67 6.88 5.01
N THR A 222 14.11 6.28 3.98
CA THR A 222 13.27 5.08 4.09
C THR A 222 13.97 3.92 4.80
N HIS A 223 15.21 3.62 4.45
CA HIS A 223 15.96 2.52 5.07
C HIS A 223 16.13 2.67 6.58
N ARG A 224 16.53 3.86 7.05
CA ARG A 224 16.72 4.12 8.49
C ARG A 224 15.41 4.01 9.25
N ARG A 225 14.33 4.53 8.68
CA ARG A 225 13.01 4.49 9.28
C ARG A 225 12.49 3.06 9.39
N TYR A 226 12.65 2.26 8.33
CA TYR A 226 12.24 0.86 8.30
C TYR A 226 12.99 0.00 9.31
N GLU A 227 14.30 0.17 9.39
CA GLU A 227 15.11 -0.56 10.37
C GLU A 227 14.79 -0.14 11.81
N ALA A 228 14.55 1.14 12.07
CA ALA A 228 14.16 1.64 13.39
C ALA A 228 12.80 1.03 13.81
N MET A 229 11.83 0.99 12.91
CA MET A 229 10.53 0.38 13.17
C MET A 229 10.63 -1.12 13.41
N ARG A 230 11.40 -1.85 12.59
CA ARG A 230 11.63 -3.28 12.78
C ARG A 230 12.23 -3.57 14.16
N ARG A 231 13.26 -2.83 14.58
CA ARG A 231 13.88 -2.97 15.91
C ARG A 231 12.89 -2.71 17.03
N TRP A 232 12.04 -1.71 16.87
CA TRP A 232 10.99 -1.40 17.84
C TRP A 232 9.98 -2.55 17.96
N LEU A 233 9.51 -3.11 16.84
CA LEU A 233 8.63 -4.28 16.82
C LEU A 233 9.29 -5.53 17.42
N LEU A 234 10.57 -5.77 17.11
CA LEU A 234 11.33 -6.89 17.68
C LEU A 234 11.43 -6.79 19.21
N LYS A 235 11.70 -5.58 19.75
CA LYS A 235 11.76 -5.36 21.22
C LYS A 235 10.43 -5.65 21.91
N LYS A 236 9.31 -5.44 21.20
CA LYS A 236 7.96 -5.73 21.71
C LYS A 236 7.54 -7.18 21.51
N GLY A 237 8.32 -8.00 20.80
CA GLY A 237 7.89 -9.33 20.37
C GLY A 237 6.76 -9.31 19.32
N GLU A 238 6.58 -8.18 18.63
CA GLU A 238 5.50 -7.93 17.67
C GLU A 238 5.98 -7.96 16.21
N TRP A 239 7.20 -8.41 15.94
CA TRP A 239 7.69 -8.58 14.58
C TRP A 239 7.26 -9.95 14.02
N PHE A 240 6.36 -9.97 13.05
CA PHE A 240 5.78 -11.17 12.45
C PHE A 240 6.14 -11.34 10.98
N ALA A 241 6.60 -10.27 10.31
CA ALA A 241 6.95 -10.28 8.89
C ALA A 241 8.35 -10.88 8.64
N GLN A 242 8.60 -12.08 9.16
CA GLN A 242 9.81 -12.87 8.93
C GLN A 242 9.46 -14.17 8.21
N ASP A 243 10.43 -14.74 7.49
CA ASP A 243 10.23 -16.07 6.93
C ASP A 243 9.91 -17.06 8.06
N ARG A 244 8.72 -17.61 8.05
CA ARG A 244 8.50 -18.90 8.66
C ARG A 244 9.23 -19.90 7.77
N ARG A 245 10.53 -20.07 7.96
CA ARG A 245 11.20 -21.28 7.47
C ARG A 245 10.38 -22.42 7.99
N ALA A 246 9.83 -23.20 7.06
CA ALA A 246 9.10 -24.40 7.38
C ALA A 246 9.91 -25.13 8.45
N SER A 247 9.41 -25.14 9.68
CA SER A 247 9.82 -26.10 10.67
C SER A 247 9.40 -27.44 10.09
N LYS A 248 10.40 -28.15 9.57
CA LYS A 248 10.27 -29.56 9.23
C LYS A 248 9.89 -30.35 10.47
#